data_f96b77923497ec03ae3f69200966aefe
#
_entry.id   f96b77923497ec03ae3f69200966aefe
#
_cell.length_a   1.000
_cell.length_b   1.000
_cell.length_c   1.000
_cell.angle_alpha   90.00
_cell.angle_beta   90.00
_cell.angle_gamma   90.00
#
_symmetry.space_group_name_H-M   'P 1'
#
loop_
_entity.id
_entity.type
_entity.pdbx_description
1 polymer ?
#
loop_
_entity_poly.entity_id
_entity_poly.type
_entity_poly.pdbx_seq_one_letter_code
_entity_poly.pdbx_strand_id
1 'polypeptide(L)'
;MKLKDELLKIADCLERSKIDYALCGGLAVVVHGDPRMTKDIDILIRPEELDRAREELAKIEYDLEAGMFRFNPGTSKESMLYRVSRAVDNELTTLDLMLVAPAFEKVWADREVIQLGTQSLTVVSKQGLIIMKEVAGRPQDIADIDALRRMDNR
;
A
#
# COMPACT_ATOMS: atom_id res chain seq x y z
N MET A 1 15.34 -6.20 7.80
CA MET A 1 13.98 -6.67 8.05
C MET A 1 13.42 -7.24 6.76
N LYS A 2 12.84 -8.43 6.85
CA LYS A 2 12.41 -9.17 5.67
C LYS A 2 11.30 -8.47 4.88
N LEU A 3 10.32 -7.91 5.58
CA LEU A 3 9.22 -7.20 4.93
C LEU A 3 9.71 -5.96 4.18
N LYS A 4 10.70 -5.27 4.74
CA LYS A 4 11.34 -4.14 4.08
C LYS A 4 12.01 -4.58 2.76
N ASP A 5 12.69 -5.71 2.76
CA ASP A 5 13.36 -6.22 1.57
C ASP A 5 12.35 -6.56 0.47
N GLU A 6 11.22 -7.16 0.86
CA GLU A 6 10.13 -7.45 -0.08
C GLU A 6 9.51 -6.17 -0.63
N LEU A 7 9.29 -5.17 0.22
CA LEU A 7 8.79 -3.87 -0.21
C LEU A 7 9.70 -3.24 -1.27
N LEU A 8 11.01 -3.26 -1.03
CA LEU A 8 11.97 -2.66 -1.96
C LEU A 8 12.01 -3.41 -3.30
N LYS A 9 11.86 -4.73 -3.29
CA LYS A 9 11.74 -5.53 -4.52
C LYS A 9 10.48 -5.17 -5.31
N ILE A 10 9.36 -5.03 -4.62
CA ILE A 10 8.08 -4.67 -5.24
C ILE A 10 8.19 -3.28 -5.86
N ALA A 11 8.68 -2.32 -5.10
CA ALA A 11 8.85 -0.95 -5.57
C ALA A 11 9.76 -0.88 -6.79
N ASP A 12 10.89 -1.57 -6.75
CA ASP A 12 11.82 -1.64 -7.87
C ASP A 12 11.16 -2.26 -9.12
N CYS A 13 10.40 -3.32 -8.94
CA CYS A 13 9.66 -3.96 -10.02
C CYS A 13 8.69 -2.99 -10.69
N LEU A 14 7.89 -2.28 -9.90
CA LEU A 14 6.92 -1.33 -10.42
C LEU A 14 7.60 -0.14 -11.11
N GLU A 15 8.66 0.38 -10.53
CA GLU A 15 9.41 1.50 -11.10
C GLU A 15 10.06 1.13 -12.44
N ARG A 16 10.69 -0.05 -12.52
CA ARG A 16 11.29 -0.52 -13.76
C ARG A 16 10.25 -0.77 -14.85
N SER A 17 9.03 -1.16 -14.45
CA SER A 17 7.92 -1.38 -15.37
C SER A 17 7.19 -0.08 -15.72
N LYS A 18 7.61 1.05 -15.16
CA LYS A 18 6.99 2.37 -15.35
C LYS A 18 5.52 2.38 -14.90
N ILE A 19 5.25 1.70 -13.80
CA ILE A 19 3.94 1.70 -13.16
C ILE A 19 4.03 2.60 -11.94
N ASP A 20 3.25 3.68 -11.93
CA ASP A 20 3.18 4.56 -10.78
C ASP A 20 2.48 3.87 -9.61
N TYR A 21 2.95 4.14 -8.41
CA TYR A 21 2.45 3.49 -7.20
C TYR A 21 2.63 4.40 -6.00
N ALA A 22 2.05 4.03 -4.88
CA ALA A 22 2.38 4.63 -3.58
C ALA A 22 2.18 3.61 -2.46
N LEU A 23 3.17 3.47 -1.59
CA LEU A 23 3.02 2.66 -0.39
C LEU A 23 1.93 3.26 0.48
N CYS A 24 1.00 2.43 0.95
CA CYS A 24 -0.05 2.84 1.87
C CYS A 24 -0.17 1.79 2.99
N GLY A 25 -1.24 1.85 3.77
CA GLY A 25 -1.49 0.88 4.83
C GLY A 25 -0.54 0.95 6.00
N GLY A 26 -0.45 -0.15 6.75
CA GLY A 26 0.33 -0.21 7.99
C GLY A 26 1.82 0.02 7.82
N LEU A 27 2.40 -0.47 6.73
CA LEU A 27 3.83 -0.30 6.48
C LEU A 27 4.17 1.16 6.17
N ALA A 28 3.24 1.92 5.56
CA ALA A 28 3.42 3.35 5.36
C ALA A 28 3.43 4.10 6.71
N VAL A 29 2.62 3.67 7.66
CA VAL A 29 2.63 4.24 9.02
C VAL A 29 4.01 4.04 9.66
N VAL A 30 4.58 2.84 9.52
CA VAL A 30 5.93 2.54 10.00
C VAL A 30 6.97 3.43 9.34
N VAL A 31 6.88 3.59 8.03
CA VAL A 31 7.82 4.41 7.25
C VAL A 31 7.74 5.88 7.67
N HIS A 32 6.55 6.38 8.01
CA HIS A 32 6.39 7.74 8.53
C HIS A 32 6.87 7.92 9.96
N GLY A 33 7.22 6.85 10.64
CA GLY A 33 7.90 6.94 11.94
C GLY A 33 7.21 6.28 13.13
N ASP A 34 6.06 5.64 12.94
CA ASP A 34 5.38 4.94 14.04
C ASP A 34 5.81 3.47 14.08
N PRO A 35 6.52 3.03 15.11
CA PRO A 35 6.97 1.63 15.19
C PRO A 35 5.82 0.71 15.60
N ARG A 36 5.15 0.13 14.62
CA ARG A 36 4.07 -0.83 14.85
C ARG A 36 4.33 -2.12 14.09
N MET A 37 3.67 -3.21 14.51
CA MET A 37 3.74 -4.49 13.82
C MET A 37 2.82 -4.45 12.60
N THR A 38 3.31 -4.96 11.48
CA THR A 38 2.51 -5.15 10.27
C THR A 38 3.02 -6.39 9.53
N LYS A 39 2.12 -7.10 8.86
CA LYS A 39 2.44 -8.34 8.15
C LYS A 39 2.28 -8.21 6.64
N ASP A 40 1.45 -7.29 6.20
CA ASP A 40 1.09 -7.17 4.79
C ASP A 40 1.68 -5.90 4.19
N ILE A 41 1.86 -5.94 2.87
CA ILE A 41 2.30 -4.79 2.10
C ILE A 41 1.09 -4.28 1.33
N ASP A 42 0.77 -2.99 1.47
CA ASP A 42 -0.34 -2.34 0.77
C ASP A 42 0.21 -1.28 -0.18
N ILE A 43 -0.10 -1.42 -1.46
CA ILE A 43 0.35 -0.51 -2.51
C ILE A 43 -0.87 0.06 -3.23
N LEU A 44 -0.92 1.38 -3.35
CA LEU A 44 -1.97 2.08 -4.10
C LEU A 44 -1.51 2.21 -5.55
N ILE A 45 -2.39 1.84 -6.49
CA ILE A 45 -2.13 1.96 -7.95
C ILE A 45 -3.39 2.43 -8.66
N ARG A 46 -3.23 2.97 -9.87
CA ARG A 46 -4.36 3.28 -10.75
C ARG A 46 -5.06 1.99 -11.20
N PRO A 47 -6.39 1.97 -11.25
CA PRO A 47 -7.12 0.77 -11.70
C PRO A 47 -6.70 0.26 -13.08
N GLU A 48 -6.43 1.16 -14.01
CA GLU A 48 -6.02 0.82 -15.38
C GLU A 48 -4.65 0.14 -15.44
N GLU A 49 -3.85 0.22 -14.37
CA GLU A 49 -2.54 -0.41 -14.31
C GLU A 49 -2.57 -1.80 -13.66
N LEU A 50 -3.74 -2.23 -13.17
CA LEU A 50 -3.83 -3.48 -12.40
C LEU A 50 -3.30 -4.69 -13.18
N ASP A 51 -3.72 -4.86 -14.43
CA ASP A 51 -3.31 -6.04 -15.21
C ASP A 51 -1.81 -6.05 -15.44
N ARG A 52 -1.21 -4.92 -15.78
CA ARG A 52 0.24 -4.81 -15.95
C ARG A 52 0.98 -5.08 -14.65
N ALA A 53 0.48 -4.54 -13.54
CA ALA A 53 1.10 -4.75 -12.24
C ALA A 53 1.08 -6.23 -11.86
N ARG A 54 -0.05 -6.91 -12.05
CA ARG A 54 -0.15 -8.35 -11.78
C ARG A 54 0.86 -9.14 -12.61
N GLU A 55 0.96 -8.83 -13.89
CA GLU A 55 1.85 -9.49 -14.84
C GLU A 55 3.32 -9.32 -14.43
N GLU A 56 3.73 -8.09 -14.12
CA GLU A 56 5.10 -7.81 -13.72
C GLU A 56 5.46 -8.36 -12.34
N LEU A 57 4.53 -8.27 -11.39
CA LEU A 57 4.76 -8.80 -10.04
C LEU A 57 4.81 -10.33 -10.02
N ALA A 58 4.13 -11.01 -10.94
CA ALA A 58 4.24 -12.46 -11.05
C ALA A 58 5.66 -12.91 -11.40
N LYS A 59 6.42 -12.07 -12.11
CA LYS A 59 7.82 -12.36 -12.46
C LYS A 59 8.75 -12.39 -11.26
N ILE A 60 8.35 -11.75 -10.15
CA ILE A 60 9.08 -11.80 -8.88
C ILE A 60 8.33 -12.64 -7.85
N GLU A 61 7.56 -13.59 -8.34
CA GLU A 61 6.91 -14.65 -7.57
C GLU A 61 5.67 -14.22 -6.77
N TYR A 62 5.12 -13.03 -7.01
CA TYR A 62 3.80 -12.66 -6.49
C TYR A 62 2.73 -13.17 -7.44
N ASP A 63 2.56 -14.49 -7.47
CA ASP A 63 1.73 -15.21 -8.44
C ASP A 63 0.60 -16.03 -7.85
N LEU A 64 0.46 -16.06 -6.52
CA LEU A 64 -0.70 -16.67 -5.88
C LEU A 64 -1.80 -15.63 -5.77
N GLU A 65 -2.80 -15.74 -6.63
CA GLU A 65 -3.86 -14.75 -6.71
C GLU A 65 -5.06 -15.13 -5.82
N ALA A 66 -5.37 -14.26 -4.85
CA ALA A 66 -6.56 -14.41 -4.02
C ALA A 66 -7.78 -13.66 -4.60
N GLY A 67 -7.54 -12.73 -5.53
CA GLY A 67 -8.60 -12.06 -6.27
C GLY A 67 -8.96 -10.68 -5.76
N MET A 68 -10.11 -10.19 -6.21
CA MET A 68 -10.60 -8.84 -5.94
C MET A 68 -11.47 -8.82 -4.68
N PHE A 69 -11.21 -7.83 -3.81
CA PHE A 69 -12.03 -7.57 -2.63
C PHE A 69 -12.65 -6.17 -2.76
N ARG A 70 -13.92 -6.07 -2.43
CA ARG A 70 -14.70 -4.85 -2.59
C ARG A 70 -15.17 -4.37 -1.23
N PHE A 71 -15.00 -3.07 -0.95
CA PHE A 71 -15.39 -2.47 0.32
C PHE A 71 -16.41 -1.36 0.09
N ASN A 72 -17.42 -1.29 0.96
CA ASN A 72 -18.46 -0.25 0.94
C ASN A 72 -19.11 -0.07 -0.44
N PRO A 73 -19.57 -1.17 -1.10
CA PRO A 73 -20.09 -1.08 -2.47
C PRO A 73 -21.31 -0.17 -2.55
N GLY A 74 -21.38 0.62 -3.61
CA GLY A 74 -22.49 1.52 -3.86
C GLY A 74 -22.51 2.79 -3.01
N THR A 75 -21.47 3.05 -2.23
CA THR A 75 -21.36 4.25 -1.40
C THR A 75 -20.22 5.16 -1.89
N SER A 76 -20.17 6.39 -1.36
CA SER A 76 -19.06 7.32 -1.66
C SER A 76 -17.72 6.83 -1.13
N LYS A 77 -17.72 5.82 -0.25
CA LYS A 77 -16.53 5.21 0.33
C LYS A 77 -16.14 3.89 -0.35
N GLU A 78 -16.73 3.59 -1.50
CA GLU A 78 -16.42 2.37 -2.22
C GLU A 78 -14.95 2.33 -2.63
N SER A 79 -14.31 1.20 -2.37
CA SER A 79 -12.93 0.94 -2.79
C SER A 79 -12.73 -0.54 -3.07
N MET A 80 -11.66 -0.86 -3.80
CA MET A 80 -11.34 -2.23 -4.15
C MET A 80 -9.85 -2.47 -3.98
N LEU A 81 -9.50 -3.72 -3.66
CA LEU A 81 -8.11 -4.16 -3.68
C LEU A 81 -8.01 -5.51 -4.39
N TYR A 82 -6.86 -5.76 -4.97
CA TYR A 82 -6.52 -7.05 -5.55
C TYR A 82 -5.37 -7.67 -4.75
N ARG A 83 -5.58 -8.88 -4.25
CA ARG A 83 -4.58 -9.53 -3.38
C ARG A 83 -3.79 -10.57 -4.15
N VAL A 84 -2.47 -10.48 -4.06
CA VAL A 84 -1.53 -11.48 -4.56
C VAL A 84 -0.54 -11.82 -3.44
N SER A 85 0.01 -13.03 -3.50
CA SER A 85 0.97 -13.47 -2.48
C SER A 85 2.15 -14.18 -3.12
N ARG A 86 3.26 -14.16 -2.40
CA ARG A 86 4.47 -14.90 -2.73
C ARG A 86 4.65 -15.98 -1.67
N ALA A 87 4.75 -17.23 -2.12
CA ALA A 87 5.00 -18.35 -1.22
C ALA A 87 6.36 -18.97 -1.55
N VAL A 88 7.35 -18.75 -0.69
CA VAL A 88 8.71 -19.26 -0.85
C VAL A 88 9.21 -19.73 0.51
N ASP A 89 9.81 -20.93 0.54
CA ASP A 89 10.40 -21.52 1.76
C ASP A 89 9.44 -21.56 2.95
N ASN A 90 8.19 -21.99 2.70
CA ASN A 90 7.11 -22.08 3.70
C ASN A 90 6.71 -20.74 4.31
N GLU A 91 7.07 -19.64 3.66
CA GLU A 91 6.67 -18.30 4.06
C GLU A 91 5.73 -17.68 3.03
N LEU A 92 4.71 -17.01 3.52
CA LEU A 92 3.73 -16.31 2.69
C LEU A 92 3.85 -14.80 2.93
N THR A 93 4.10 -14.06 1.86
CA THR A 93 4.08 -12.60 1.91
C THR A 93 2.87 -12.13 1.11
N THR A 94 2.00 -11.35 1.71
CA THR A 94 0.78 -10.86 1.08
C THR A 94 0.96 -9.42 0.63
N LEU A 95 0.60 -9.17 -0.64
CA LEU A 95 0.60 -7.84 -1.24
C LEU A 95 -0.83 -7.49 -1.65
N ASP A 96 -1.35 -6.39 -1.13
CA ASP A 96 -2.65 -5.85 -1.50
C ASP A 96 -2.46 -4.65 -2.42
N LEU A 97 -2.95 -4.78 -3.65
CA LEU A 97 -2.96 -3.69 -4.62
C LEU A 97 -4.27 -2.93 -4.45
N MET A 98 -4.20 -1.81 -3.73
CA MET A 98 -5.35 -0.92 -3.52
C MET A 98 -5.56 -0.09 -4.78
N LEU A 99 -6.78 -0.04 -5.27
CA LEU A 99 -7.09 0.72 -6.49
C LEU A 99 -7.54 2.14 -6.13
N VAL A 100 -7.00 3.12 -6.85
CA VAL A 100 -7.41 4.52 -6.64
C VAL A 100 -8.89 4.64 -6.96
N ALA A 101 -9.70 4.86 -5.92
CA ALA A 101 -11.12 5.13 -6.02
C ALA A 101 -11.34 6.64 -6.04
N PRO A 102 -12.55 7.13 -6.41
CA PRO A 102 -12.82 8.58 -6.37
C PRO A 102 -12.45 9.25 -5.05
N ALA A 103 -12.71 8.57 -3.92
CA ALA A 103 -12.35 9.09 -2.59
C ALA A 103 -10.84 9.22 -2.37
N PHE A 104 -10.02 8.56 -3.21
CA PHE A 104 -8.57 8.52 -3.06
C PHE A 104 -7.82 9.35 -4.11
N GLU A 105 -8.51 10.11 -4.96
CA GLU A 105 -7.84 10.91 -5.99
C GLU A 105 -6.86 11.94 -5.40
N LYS A 106 -7.26 12.60 -4.32
CA LYS A 106 -6.37 13.56 -3.66
C LYS A 106 -5.19 12.84 -2.98
N VAL A 107 -5.43 11.68 -2.39
CA VAL A 107 -4.39 10.85 -1.79
C VAL A 107 -3.34 10.51 -2.85
N TRP A 108 -3.79 10.11 -4.02
CA TRP A 108 -2.91 9.78 -5.14
C TRP A 108 -2.12 10.99 -5.63
N ALA A 109 -2.78 12.15 -5.76
CA ALA A 109 -2.14 13.38 -6.23
C ALA A 109 -1.05 13.88 -5.27
N ASP A 110 -1.23 13.67 -3.97
CA ASP A 110 -0.33 14.20 -2.94
C ASP A 110 0.76 13.20 -2.51
N ARG A 111 1.04 12.18 -3.31
CA ARG A 111 2.11 11.21 -3.04
C ARG A 111 3.45 11.91 -2.83
N GLU A 112 4.27 11.32 -1.98
CA GLU A 112 5.59 11.83 -1.65
C GLU A 112 6.67 10.81 -2.00
N VAL A 113 7.87 11.29 -2.31
CA VAL A 113 9.03 10.43 -2.48
C VAL A 113 9.91 10.58 -1.25
N ILE A 114 10.27 9.45 -0.64
CA ILE A 114 11.16 9.42 0.51
C ILE A 114 12.39 8.57 0.20
N GLN A 115 13.46 8.80 0.96
CA GLN A 115 14.65 7.97 0.88
C GLN A 115 14.60 6.88 1.96
N LEU A 116 14.82 5.64 1.54
CA LEU A 116 14.88 4.50 2.46
C LEU A 116 16.22 3.81 2.19
N GLY A 117 17.24 4.18 2.98
CA GLY A 117 18.61 3.76 2.69
C GLY A 117 19.11 4.41 1.41
N THR A 118 19.55 3.61 0.45
CA THR A 118 20.04 4.08 -0.85
C THR A 118 18.96 4.12 -1.94
N GLN A 119 17.71 3.73 -1.61
CA GLN A 119 16.62 3.66 -2.57
C GLN A 119 15.57 4.70 -2.29
N SER A 120 14.90 5.16 -3.35
CA SER A 120 13.72 6.04 -3.25
C SER A 120 12.47 5.17 -3.18
N LEU A 121 11.48 5.65 -2.44
CA LEU A 121 10.20 4.98 -2.29
C LEU A 121 9.09 6.02 -2.38
N THR A 122 8.08 5.78 -3.23
CA THR A 122 6.90 6.63 -3.28
C THR A 122 5.90 6.16 -2.24
N VAL A 123 5.42 7.08 -1.42
CA VAL A 123 4.55 6.77 -0.29
C VAL A 123 3.40 7.77 -0.21
N VAL A 124 2.27 7.31 0.28
CA VAL A 124 1.13 8.18 0.58
C VAL A 124 1.51 9.11 1.73
N SER A 125 1.15 10.40 1.64
CA SER A 125 1.42 11.36 2.71
C SER A 125 0.72 10.97 4.01
N LYS A 126 1.14 11.54 5.14
CA LYS A 126 0.45 11.31 6.41
C LYS A 126 -1.04 11.67 6.31
N GLN A 127 -1.35 12.81 5.69
CA GLN A 127 -2.74 13.22 5.50
C GLN A 127 -3.50 12.25 4.61
N GLY A 128 -2.87 11.76 3.53
CA GLY A 128 -3.46 10.75 2.66
C GLY A 128 -3.74 9.45 3.40
N LEU A 129 -2.82 9.01 4.25
CA LEU A 129 -3.02 7.82 5.08
C LEU A 129 -4.22 7.98 6.02
N ILE A 130 -4.36 9.15 6.64
CA ILE A 130 -5.50 9.44 7.51
C ILE A 130 -6.81 9.30 6.73
N ILE A 131 -6.87 9.89 5.53
CA ILE A 131 -8.06 9.78 4.67
C ILE A 131 -8.40 8.31 4.39
N MET A 132 -7.42 7.53 3.95
CA MET A 132 -7.64 6.11 3.63
C MET A 132 -8.11 5.31 4.85
N LYS A 133 -7.53 5.59 6.02
CA LYS A 133 -7.88 4.89 7.25
C LYS A 133 -9.25 5.31 7.78
N GLU A 134 -9.65 6.55 7.60
CA GLU A 134 -11.00 7.00 7.93
C GLU A 134 -12.04 6.27 7.08
N VAL A 135 -11.75 6.06 5.79
CA VAL A 135 -12.61 5.28 4.89
C VAL A 135 -12.73 3.83 5.36
N ALA A 136 -11.63 3.20 5.75
CA ALA A 136 -11.62 1.82 6.24
C ALA A 136 -12.33 1.66 7.60
N GLY A 137 -12.06 2.56 8.54
CA GLY A 137 -12.82 2.67 9.80
C GLY A 137 -12.71 1.52 10.78
N ARG A 138 -11.70 0.65 10.66
CA ARG A 138 -11.49 -0.47 11.59
C ARG A 138 -10.83 0.03 12.88
N PRO A 139 -10.92 -0.72 14.02
CA PRO A 139 -10.25 -0.31 15.25
C PRO A 139 -8.76 -0.03 15.09
N GLN A 140 -8.03 -0.85 14.31
CA GLN A 140 -6.61 -0.61 14.03
C GLN A 140 -6.41 0.68 13.24
N ASP A 141 -7.33 1.02 12.34
CA ASP A 141 -7.25 2.24 11.55
C ASP A 141 -7.42 3.49 12.44
N ILE A 142 -8.32 3.41 13.42
CA ILE A 142 -8.53 4.49 14.38
C ILE A 142 -7.26 4.72 15.21
N ALA A 143 -6.62 3.64 15.67
CA ALA A 143 -5.37 3.72 16.40
C ALA A 143 -4.24 4.32 15.54
N ASP A 144 -4.17 3.94 14.28
CA ASP A 144 -3.18 4.46 13.33
C ASP A 144 -3.39 5.96 13.05
N ILE A 145 -4.65 6.38 12.91
CA ILE A 145 -4.98 7.81 12.74
C ILE A 145 -4.48 8.62 13.93
N ASP A 146 -4.74 8.12 15.11
CA ASP A 146 -4.31 8.79 16.35
C ASP A 146 -2.79 8.91 16.42
N ALA A 147 -2.07 7.84 16.06
CA ALA A 147 -0.60 7.84 16.01
C ALA A 147 -0.07 8.85 14.99
N LEU A 148 -0.66 8.88 13.80
CA LEU A 148 -0.26 9.81 12.74
C LEU A 148 -0.48 11.28 13.16
N ARG A 149 -1.60 11.57 13.82
CA ARG A 149 -1.90 12.91 14.30
C ARG A 149 -0.95 13.36 15.40
N ARG A 150 -0.55 12.43 16.29
CA ARG A 150 0.43 12.72 17.32
C ARG A 150 1.80 13.07 16.76
N MET A 151 2.19 12.46 15.65
CA MET A 151 3.45 12.76 14.97
C MET A 151 3.48 14.21 14.46
N ASP A 152 2.36 14.73 13.99
CA ASP A 152 2.27 16.09 13.47
C ASP A 152 2.40 17.15 14.57
N ASN A 153 2.21 16.77 15.82
CA ASN A 153 2.27 17.67 16.99
C ASN A 153 3.63 17.65 17.70
N ARG A 154 4.63 17.03 17.12
CA ARG A 154 5.99 16.94 17.70
C ARG A 154 6.90 18.03 17.21
#